data_e9018f333f60d07c552394a2bf7364da
#
_entry.id   e9018f333f60d07c552394a2bf7364da
#
_cell.length_a   1.000
_cell.length_b   1.000
_cell.length_c   1.000
_cell.angle_alpha   90.00
_cell.angle_beta   90.00
_cell.angle_gamma   90.00
#
_symmetry.space_group_name_H-M   'P 1'
#
loop_
_entity.id
_entity.type
_entity.pdbx_description
1 polymer ?
#
loop_
_entity_poly.entity_id
_entity_poly.type
_entity_poly.pdbx_seq_one_letter_code
_entity_poly.pdbx_strand_id
1 'polypeptide(L)'
;SVLLIFISRARRTIDLNKYVTFETTGYNGYGNVYPQIDWEKIQKKYDSRLKFTKEFEEQYGKNTDSISPVAVLQSYVSVEMKSDSNLSNKDKVKYNWNVNKDYAKYVKCNLKYKNKTYKVKGLEEVKTFDAFKDLQVSFNGISPGGAVSFDYTGSDLTSADFQTDASNGTLANGDKIKVYLDKSMADSYAANIGKLPEKWEKEYTVKGLWYYVTSASDIDDDTMQQMKDRAEQEYNDHVESSWVDSESLESLTYMGDYLLEPVVGNGNELYLIYHVKVRNQYSNDDGSYDK
;
A
#
# COMPACT_ATOMS: atom_id res chain seq x y z
N SER A 1 69.22 -20.22 13.73
CA SER A 1 68.05 -21.08 14.05
C SER A 1 66.84 -20.30 14.59
N VAL A 2 67.00 -19.48 15.65
CA VAL A 2 65.90 -18.70 16.25
C VAL A 2 65.32 -17.67 15.28
N LEU A 3 66.14 -16.95 14.51
CA LEU A 3 65.69 -15.96 13.51
C LEU A 3 64.84 -16.59 12.41
N LEU A 4 65.19 -17.78 11.93
CA LEU A 4 64.40 -18.51 10.92
C LEU A 4 63.04 -18.95 11.46
N ILE A 5 62.94 -19.32 12.70
CA ILE A 5 61.67 -19.68 13.40
C ILE A 5 60.75 -18.45 13.51
N PHE A 6 61.28 -17.28 13.87
CA PHE A 6 60.53 -16.03 13.95
C PHE A 6 60.01 -15.59 12.58
N ILE A 7 60.85 -15.66 11.52
CA ILE A 7 60.43 -15.33 10.14
C ILE A 7 59.35 -16.28 9.66
N SER A 8 59.48 -17.58 9.88
CA SER A 8 58.49 -18.59 9.51
C SER A 8 57.14 -18.38 10.23
N ARG A 9 57.18 -18.02 11.51
CA ARG A 9 55.98 -17.74 12.30
C ARG A 9 55.29 -16.44 11.83
N ALA A 10 56.04 -15.39 11.54
CA ALA A 10 55.54 -14.13 11.03
C ALA A 10 54.83 -14.31 9.66
N ARG A 11 55.38 -15.13 8.74
CA ARG A 11 54.82 -15.42 7.44
C ARG A 11 53.46 -16.16 7.48
N ARG A 12 53.14 -16.86 8.58
CA ARG A 12 51.92 -17.64 8.82
C ARG A 12 50.97 -16.97 9.82
N THR A 13 51.25 -15.73 10.20
CA THR A 13 50.39 -14.96 11.08
C THR A 13 49.36 -14.17 10.26
N ILE A 14 48.09 -14.42 10.48
CA ILE A 14 46.95 -13.72 9.89
C ILE A 14 46.35 -12.79 10.93
N ASP A 15 46.42 -11.48 10.70
CA ASP A 15 45.75 -10.49 11.53
C ASP A 15 44.35 -10.24 10.94
N LEU A 16 43.33 -10.93 11.47
CA LEU A 16 41.98 -10.92 10.97
C LEU A 16 41.38 -9.53 10.97
N ASN A 17 41.75 -8.65 11.89
CA ASN A 17 41.26 -7.28 11.91
C ASN A 17 41.64 -6.41 10.69
N LYS A 18 42.60 -6.89 9.88
CA LYS A 18 42.98 -6.25 8.61
C LYS A 18 42.13 -6.67 7.42
N TYR A 19 41.31 -7.70 7.60
CA TYR A 19 40.49 -8.32 6.55
C TYR A 19 38.99 -8.25 6.84
N VAL A 20 38.57 -7.61 7.92
CA VAL A 20 37.15 -7.36 8.18
C VAL A 20 36.74 -6.06 7.49
N THR A 21 35.64 -6.13 6.76
CA THR A 21 34.94 -5.03 6.15
C THR A 21 33.52 -4.95 6.68
N PHE A 22 32.84 -3.83 6.51
CA PHE A 22 31.49 -3.62 7.01
C PHE A 22 30.64 -3.06 5.88
N GLU A 23 29.58 -3.76 5.56
CA GLU A 23 28.53 -3.29 4.67
C GLU A 23 27.46 -2.61 5.51
N THR A 24 27.06 -1.41 5.12
CA THR A 24 26.04 -0.63 5.82
C THR A 24 24.89 -0.36 4.85
N THR A 25 23.66 -0.68 5.25
CA THR A 25 22.46 -0.53 4.43
C THR A 25 21.35 0.15 5.22
N GLY A 26 20.40 0.76 4.52
CA GLY A 26 19.22 1.41 5.12
C GLY A 26 19.43 2.89 5.44
N TYR A 27 18.59 3.42 6.31
CA TYR A 27 18.47 4.84 6.60
C TYR A 27 18.90 5.17 8.03
N ASN A 28 19.29 6.41 8.25
CA ASN A 28 19.75 6.90 9.55
C ASN A 28 18.68 6.72 10.62
N GLY A 29 19.00 5.97 11.70
CA GLY A 29 18.06 5.50 12.71
C GLY A 29 17.45 4.12 12.43
N TYR A 30 17.51 3.64 11.20
CA TYR A 30 16.92 2.36 10.73
C TYR A 30 17.95 1.52 9.95
N GLY A 31 19.22 1.78 10.17
CA GLY A 31 20.31 1.15 9.43
C GLY A 31 20.68 -0.24 9.93
N ASN A 32 21.28 -1.02 9.03
CA ASN A 32 21.85 -2.32 9.32
C ASN A 32 23.33 -2.33 8.97
N VAL A 33 24.14 -3.11 9.72
CA VAL A 33 25.58 -3.28 9.47
C VAL A 33 25.93 -4.75 9.50
N TYR A 34 26.54 -5.21 8.41
CA TYR A 34 26.96 -6.60 8.24
C TYR A 34 28.49 -6.66 8.15
N PRO A 35 29.16 -7.34 9.09
CA PRO A 35 30.59 -7.55 9.02
C PRO A 35 30.88 -8.69 8.03
N GLN A 36 31.90 -8.51 7.21
CA GLN A 36 32.37 -9.53 6.26
C GLN A 36 33.86 -9.71 6.39
N ILE A 37 34.34 -10.94 6.21
CA ILE A 37 35.76 -11.25 6.18
C ILE A 37 36.16 -11.41 4.72
N ASP A 38 37.18 -10.66 4.28
CA ASP A 38 37.75 -10.75 2.92
C ASP A 38 38.62 -12.00 2.79
N TRP A 39 37.95 -13.14 2.69
CA TRP A 39 38.59 -14.44 2.55
C TRP A 39 39.37 -14.58 1.24
N GLU A 40 38.97 -13.90 0.19
CA GLU A 40 39.70 -13.88 -1.11
C GLU A 40 41.11 -13.28 -0.94
N LYS A 41 41.22 -12.14 -0.26
CA LYS A 41 42.51 -11.54 0.04
C LYS A 41 43.36 -12.41 0.97
N ILE A 42 42.72 -13.06 1.97
CA ILE A 42 43.44 -13.99 2.85
C ILE A 42 43.97 -15.17 2.03
N GLN A 43 43.14 -15.78 1.19
CA GLN A 43 43.50 -16.90 0.34
C GLN A 43 44.67 -16.55 -0.60
N LYS A 44 44.53 -15.48 -1.36
CA LYS A 44 45.57 -15.00 -2.28
C LYS A 44 46.91 -14.79 -1.60
N LYS A 45 46.93 -14.35 -0.35
CA LYS A 45 48.16 -14.00 0.38
C LYS A 45 48.77 -15.14 1.16
N TYR A 46 47.95 -16.04 1.71
CA TYR A 46 48.40 -16.99 2.70
C TYR A 46 48.28 -18.46 2.27
N ASP A 47 47.39 -18.82 1.35
CA ASP A 47 47.08 -20.21 1.03
C ASP A 47 48.32 -21.06 0.76
N SER A 48 49.23 -20.60 -0.11
CA SER A 48 50.49 -21.27 -0.42
C SER A 48 51.50 -21.35 0.73
N ARG A 49 51.25 -20.60 1.84
CA ARG A 49 52.15 -20.53 3.01
C ARG A 49 51.65 -21.35 4.20
N LEU A 50 50.38 -21.72 4.14
CA LEU A 50 49.76 -22.51 5.17
C LEU A 50 49.86 -23.99 4.86
N LYS A 51 49.87 -24.81 5.90
CA LYS A 51 49.88 -26.27 5.79
C LYS A 51 48.95 -26.84 6.83
N PHE A 52 48.44 -28.02 6.56
CA PHE A 52 47.67 -28.78 7.53
C PHE A 52 48.55 -29.32 8.66
N THR A 53 47.95 -29.57 9.81
CA THR A 53 48.61 -30.26 10.91
C THR A 53 48.48 -31.76 10.73
N LYS A 54 49.25 -32.52 11.57
CA LYS A 54 49.14 -33.98 11.57
C LYS A 54 47.76 -34.45 11.98
N GLU A 55 47.11 -33.77 12.91
CA GLU A 55 45.76 -34.07 13.39
C GLU A 55 44.74 -34.00 12.24
N PHE A 56 44.91 -33.04 11.32
CA PHE A 56 44.05 -32.95 10.13
C PHE A 56 44.29 -34.14 9.19
N GLU A 57 45.57 -34.46 8.90
CA GLU A 57 45.96 -35.56 8.02
C GLU A 57 45.53 -36.93 8.60
N GLU A 58 45.57 -37.11 9.92
CA GLU A 58 45.08 -38.32 10.62
C GLU A 58 43.57 -38.47 10.51
N GLN A 59 42.83 -37.35 10.61
CA GLN A 59 41.38 -37.38 10.58
C GLN A 59 40.78 -37.46 9.18
N TYR A 60 41.39 -36.76 8.20
CA TYR A 60 40.84 -36.60 6.85
C TYR A 60 41.66 -37.27 5.74
N GLY A 61 42.76 -37.91 6.10
CA GLY A 61 43.71 -38.56 5.18
C GLY A 61 44.82 -37.62 4.65
N LYS A 62 45.82 -38.21 4.01
CA LYS A 62 47.00 -37.49 3.52
C LYS A 62 46.78 -36.84 2.16
N ASN A 63 45.75 -37.22 1.44
CA ASN A 63 45.48 -36.68 0.11
C ASN A 63 44.64 -35.39 0.20
N THR A 64 45.29 -34.30 0.63
CA THR A 64 44.70 -33.01 0.91
C THR A 64 44.99 -31.96 -0.16
N ASP A 65 45.56 -32.35 -1.30
CA ASP A 65 46.03 -31.43 -2.36
C ASP A 65 44.88 -30.60 -2.98
N SER A 66 43.64 -31.12 -2.93
CA SER A 66 42.45 -30.43 -3.40
C SER A 66 41.77 -29.50 -2.36
N ILE A 67 42.25 -29.49 -1.12
CA ILE A 67 41.66 -28.73 -0.03
C ILE A 67 42.54 -27.51 0.31
N SER A 68 41.96 -26.31 0.24
CA SER A 68 42.63 -25.10 0.66
C SER A 68 42.70 -24.99 2.18
N PRO A 69 43.88 -24.79 2.80
CA PRO A 69 43.99 -24.52 4.22
C PRO A 69 43.18 -23.26 4.65
N VAL A 70 43.08 -22.27 3.77
CA VAL A 70 42.25 -21.05 4.04
C VAL A 70 40.77 -21.37 4.03
N ALA A 71 40.31 -22.24 3.13
CA ALA A 71 38.90 -22.67 3.12
C ALA A 71 38.51 -23.42 4.41
N VAL A 72 39.46 -24.20 4.95
CA VAL A 72 39.25 -24.82 6.27
C VAL A 72 39.12 -23.76 7.38
N LEU A 73 39.99 -22.74 7.39
CA LEU A 73 39.88 -21.64 8.35
C LEU A 73 38.54 -20.88 8.23
N GLN A 74 38.08 -20.66 6.99
CA GLN A 74 36.79 -19.98 6.71
C GLN A 74 35.62 -20.68 7.38
N SER A 75 35.64 -21.99 7.52
CA SER A 75 34.59 -22.77 8.17
C SER A 75 34.54 -22.60 9.70
N TYR A 76 35.60 -22.06 10.31
CA TYR A 76 35.80 -22.02 11.76
C TYR A 76 35.95 -20.61 12.32
N VAL A 77 35.97 -19.60 11.47
CA VAL A 77 36.18 -18.21 11.86
C VAL A 77 35.02 -17.38 11.36
N SER A 78 34.33 -16.74 12.26
CA SER A 78 33.27 -15.78 11.95
C SER A 78 33.45 -14.48 12.73
N VAL A 79 32.76 -13.46 12.29
CA VAL A 79 32.67 -12.16 12.93
C VAL A 79 31.21 -11.75 12.98
N GLU A 80 30.78 -11.19 14.10
CA GLU A 80 29.40 -10.77 14.31
C GLU A 80 29.35 -9.39 14.97
N MET A 81 28.30 -8.63 14.69
CA MET A 81 28.00 -7.38 15.40
C MET A 81 27.27 -7.70 16.70
N LYS A 82 27.52 -6.92 17.74
CA LYS A 82 26.76 -7.00 19.00
C LYS A 82 25.33 -6.45 18.83
N SER A 83 25.16 -5.48 17.94
CA SER A 83 23.89 -4.94 17.46
C SER A 83 24.08 -4.62 15.99
N ASP A 84 23.18 -5.07 15.14
CA ASP A 84 23.30 -5.00 13.67
C ASP A 84 22.17 -4.24 12.98
N SER A 85 21.16 -3.79 13.75
CA SER A 85 19.94 -3.16 13.26
C SER A 85 19.57 -1.91 14.05
N ASN A 86 18.68 -1.09 13.48
CA ASN A 86 18.20 0.18 14.03
C ASN A 86 19.34 1.15 14.38
N LEU A 87 20.35 1.20 13.52
CA LEU A 87 21.55 1.98 13.72
C LEU A 87 21.47 3.35 13.07
N SER A 88 22.13 4.31 13.72
CA SER A 88 22.33 5.67 13.19
C SER A 88 23.77 5.90 12.76
N ASN A 89 23.98 6.86 11.85
CA ASN A 89 25.32 7.33 11.56
C ASN A 89 26.02 7.83 12.84
N LYS A 90 27.30 7.48 12.98
CA LYS A 90 28.17 7.72 14.15
C LYS A 90 27.97 6.79 15.33
N ASP A 91 26.98 5.89 15.31
CA ASP A 91 26.87 4.86 16.34
C ASP A 91 28.14 4.06 16.44
N LYS A 92 28.49 3.64 17.65
CA LYS A 92 29.67 2.83 17.96
C LYS A 92 29.23 1.44 18.36
N VAL A 93 29.31 0.50 17.44
CA VAL A 93 28.87 -0.88 17.64
C VAL A 93 30.10 -1.79 17.77
N LYS A 94 30.11 -2.60 18.82
CA LYS A 94 31.15 -3.63 19.01
C LYS A 94 30.92 -4.78 18.06
N TYR A 95 32.02 -5.32 17.52
CA TYR A 95 32.00 -6.60 16.84
C TYR A 95 32.92 -7.60 17.54
N ASN A 96 32.53 -8.85 17.48
CA ASN A 96 33.22 -9.95 18.15
C ASN A 96 33.68 -10.98 17.11
N TRP A 97 34.86 -11.50 17.33
CA TRP A 97 35.40 -12.63 16.60
C TRP A 97 34.97 -13.93 17.30
N ASN A 98 34.47 -14.86 16.52
CA ASN A 98 34.25 -16.23 16.96
C ASN A 98 35.21 -17.12 16.20
N VAL A 99 36.15 -17.72 16.92
CA VAL A 99 37.17 -18.65 16.38
C VAL A 99 37.03 -19.96 17.12
N ASN A 100 36.53 -20.98 16.40
CA ASN A 100 36.46 -22.33 16.96
C ASN A 100 37.87 -22.94 17.03
N LYS A 101 38.44 -22.93 18.22
CA LYS A 101 39.82 -23.37 18.48
C LYS A 101 40.03 -24.87 18.26
N ASP A 102 39.00 -25.68 18.40
CA ASP A 102 39.10 -27.12 18.23
C ASP A 102 39.36 -27.50 16.75
N TYR A 103 38.93 -26.67 15.84
CA TYR A 103 39.12 -26.83 14.41
C TYR A 103 40.22 -25.92 13.84
N ALA A 104 40.40 -24.72 14.42
CA ALA A 104 41.46 -23.82 13.99
C ALA A 104 42.88 -24.44 14.17
N LYS A 105 43.02 -25.45 15.00
CA LYS A 105 44.25 -26.25 15.20
C LYS A 105 44.63 -27.10 13.97
N TYR A 106 43.68 -27.37 13.06
CA TYR A 106 43.95 -28.16 11.84
C TYR A 106 44.83 -27.46 10.83
N VAL A 107 44.98 -26.14 10.94
CA VAL A 107 45.86 -25.37 10.03
C VAL A 107 47.03 -24.77 10.81
N LYS A 108 48.27 -24.99 10.31
CA LYS A 108 49.50 -24.42 10.90
C LYS A 108 49.56 -22.91 10.65
N CYS A 109 48.74 -22.13 11.38
CA CYS A 109 48.76 -20.68 11.32
C CYS A 109 48.71 -20.07 12.72
N ASN A 110 48.95 -18.77 12.82
CA ASN A 110 48.75 -17.98 14.01
C ASN A 110 47.68 -16.90 13.68
N LEU A 111 46.49 -17.04 14.25
CA LEU A 111 45.43 -16.07 14.10
C LEU A 111 45.54 -14.98 15.16
N LYS A 112 45.65 -13.73 14.72
CA LYS A 112 45.55 -12.55 15.58
C LYS A 112 44.23 -11.88 15.33
N TYR A 113 43.44 -11.64 16.39
CA TYR A 113 42.19 -10.94 16.35
C TYR A 113 41.92 -10.25 17.67
N LYS A 114 41.17 -9.16 17.61
CA LYS A 114 40.66 -8.43 18.77
C LYS A 114 39.27 -7.95 18.48
N ASN A 115 38.36 -8.11 19.40
CA ASN A 115 37.07 -7.46 19.38
C ASN A 115 37.30 -5.95 19.37
N LYS A 116 36.63 -5.25 18.48
CA LYS A 116 36.75 -3.80 18.30
C LYS A 116 35.38 -3.16 18.15
N THR A 117 35.39 -1.86 17.97
CA THR A 117 34.20 -1.06 17.71
C THR A 117 34.27 -0.55 16.29
N TYR A 118 33.19 -0.69 15.56
CA TYR A 118 32.93 -0.06 14.29
C TYR A 118 32.11 1.22 14.51
N LYS A 119 32.46 2.29 13.83
CA LYS A 119 31.67 3.52 13.80
C LYS A 119 30.84 3.53 12.53
N VAL A 120 29.52 3.45 12.70
CA VAL A 120 28.53 3.41 11.62
C VAL A 120 28.63 4.66 10.76
N LYS A 121 28.56 4.48 9.45
CA LYS A 121 28.61 5.54 8.43
C LYS A 121 27.96 5.07 7.14
N GLY A 122 27.50 6.02 6.33
CA GLY A 122 26.99 5.74 4.98
C GLY A 122 25.50 5.42 4.95
N LEU A 123 24.78 5.56 6.06
CA LEU A 123 23.32 5.49 6.07
C LEU A 123 22.76 6.79 5.45
N GLU A 124 21.74 6.63 4.61
CA GLU A 124 21.03 7.76 4.02
C GLU A 124 20.11 8.43 5.04
N GLU A 125 19.84 9.73 4.86
CA GLU A 125 18.90 10.45 5.73
C GLU A 125 17.46 10.14 5.32
N VAL A 126 16.58 9.94 6.32
CA VAL A 126 15.14 9.83 6.09
C VAL A 126 14.60 11.19 5.62
N LYS A 127 13.86 11.18 4.52
CA LYS A 127 13.24 12.38 3.93
C LYS A 127 11.77 12.50 4.33
N THR A 128 11.17 13.66 4.08
CA THR A 128 9.72 13.83 4.16
C THR A 128 9.09 13.87 2.78
N PHE A 129 7.79 13.55 2.68
CA PHE A 129 7.03 13.63 1.43
C PHE A 129 5.55 13.95 1.70
N ASP A 130 4.88 14.56 0.73
CA ASP A 130 3.43 14.75 0.77
C ASP A 130 2.72 13.48 0.30
N ALA A 131 2.24 12.68 1.25
CA ALA A 131 1.56 11.41 0.99
C ALA A 131 0.20 11.59 0.28
N PHE A 132 -0.42 12.77 0.40
CA PHE A 132 -1.76 13.06 -0.17
C PHE A 132 -1.71 13.70 -1.56
N LYS A 133 -0.52 13.99 -2.08
CA LYS A 133 -0.34 14.62 -3.40
C LYS A 133 -0.89 13.77 -4.54
N ASP A 134 -0.58 12.48 -4.49
CA ASP A 134 -0.92 11.53 -5.54
C ASP A 134 -2.14 10.65 -5.16
N LEU A 135 -2.86 11.03 -4.10
CA LEU A 135 -4.09 10.38 -3.66
C LEU A 135 -5.31 11.03 -4.32
N GLN A 136 -6.05 10.23 -5.07
CA GLN A 136 -7.37 10.58 -5.58
C GLN A 136 -8.43 10.03 -4.62
N VAL A 137 -9.29 10.92 -4.12
CA VAL A 137 -10.44 10.57 -3.27
C VAL A 137 -11.69 10.80 -4.07
N SER A 138 -12.47 9.74 -4.28
CA SER A 138 -13.70 9.75 -5.06
C SER A 138 -14.89 9.37 -4.20
N PHE A 139 -16.04 10.01 -4.47
CA PHE A 139 -17.31 9.75 -3.82
C PHE A 139 -18.31 9.22 -4.83
N ASN A 140 -19.06 8.21 -4.46
CA ASN A 140 -20.09 7.62 -5.32
C ASN A 140 -21.30 7.16 -4.51
N GLY A 141 -22.43 6.96 -5.23
CA GLY A 141 -23.70 6.59 -4.61
C GLY A 141 -24.68 7.75 -4.53
N ILE A 142 -25.70 7.58 -3.71
CA ILE A 142 -26.80 8.53 -3.54
C ILE A 142 -26.75 9.07 -2.10
N SER A 143 -26.71 10.40 -1.96
CA SER A 143 -26.78 11.08 -0.67
C SER A 143 -28.17 10.85 0.00
N PRO A 144 -28.23 10.47 1.30
CA PRO A 144 -27.14 10.35 2.28
C PRO A 144 -26.53 8.93 2.40
N GLY A 145 -26.56 8.13 1.37
CA GLY A 145 -26.08 6.75 1.33
C GLY A 145 -24.74 6.58 0.57
N GLY A 146 -23.95 7.64 0.45
CA GLY A 146 -22.72 7.64 -0.33
C GLY A 146 -21.58 6.82 0.27
N ALA A 147 -20.61 6.52 -0.58
CA ALA A 147 -19.38 5.82 -0.24
C ALA A 147 -18.15 6.58 -0.74
N VAL A 148 -16.99 6.36 -0.09
CA VAL A 148 -15.70 6.89 -0.49
C VAL A 148 -14.79 5.78 -1.00
N SER A 149 -13.97 6.10 -1.99
CA SER A 149 -12.91 5.22 -2.51
C SER A 149 -11.63 6.00 -2.71
N PHE A 150 -10.51 5.27 -2.62
CA PHE A 150 -9.16 5.80 -2.75
C PHE A 150 -8.46 5.18 -3.95
N ASP A 151 -7.76 6.01 -4.70
CA ASP A 151 -6.83 5.58 -5.74
C ASP A 151 -5.51 6.35 -5.59
N TYR A 152 -4.43 5.62 -5.28
CA TYR A 152 -3.11 6.21 -5.11
C TYR A 152 -2.24 5.87 -6.32
N THR A 153 -1.77 6.91 -7.01
CA THR A 153 -0.98 6.78 -8.24
C THR A 153 0.52 6.98 -8.03
N GLY A 154 0.95 7.29 -6.80
CA GLY A 154 2.36 7.42 -6.44
C GLY A 154 3.07 6.07 -6.31
N SER A 155 4.39 6.11 -6.10
CA SER A 155 5.23 4.91 -5.98
C SER A 155 5.57 4.51 -4.54
N ASP A 156 5.34 5.39 -3.58
CA ASP A 156 5.82 5.22 -2.21
C ASP A 156 4.84 4.47 -1.30
N LEU A 157 3.54 4.54 -1.64
CA LEU A 157 2.43 3.93 -0.90
C LEU A 157 1.51 3.18 -1.86
N THR A 158 0.44 2.63 -1.31
CA THR A 158 -0.67 2.01 -2.03
C THR A 158 -2.00 2.59 -1.55
N SER A 159 -3.08 2.39 -2.29
CA SER A 159 -4.43 2.82 -1.85
C SER A 159 -4.85 2.18 -0.53
N ALA A 160 -4.32 0.98 -0.21
CA ALA A 160 -4.62 0.27 1.03
C ALA A 160 -3.96 0.88 2.28
N ASP A 161 -2.97 1.75 2.12
CA ASP A 161 -2.34 2.46 3.25
C ASP A 161 -3.25 3.56 3.82
N PHE A 162 -4.22 4.04 3.01
CA PHE A 162 -5.13 5.11 3.42
C PHE A 162 -6.39 4.56 4.09
N GLN A 163 -6.74 5.17 5.20
CA GLN A 163 -7.91 4.86 6.01
C GLN A 163 -8.80 6.10 6.14
N THR A 164 -10.05 5.91 6.56
CA THR A 164 -10.98 7.00 6.82
C THR A 164 -11.79 6.74 8.09
N ASP A 165 -12.25 7.81 8.72
CA ASP A 165 -13.24 7.77 9.82
C ASP A 165 -14.69 7.65 9.31
N ALA A 166 -14.88 7.72 7.98
CA ALA A 166 -16.19 7.63 7.36
C ALA A 166 -16.68 6.18 7.25
N SER A 167 -18.00 6.01 7.41
CA SER A 167 -18.67 4.74 7.12
C SER A 167 -19.25 4.77 5.72
N ASN A 168 -18.89 3.82 4.87
CA ASN A 168 -19.51 3.67 3.56
C ASN A 168 -21.00 3.34 3.69
N GLY A 169 -21.81 3.95 2.83
CA GLY A 169 -23.26 3.82 2.85
C GLY A 169 -23.98 4.84 3.74
N THR A 170 -23.26 5.84 4.29
CA THR A 170 -23.86 6.87 5.16
C THR A 170 -23.47 8.30 4.80
N LEU A 171 -22.67 8.49 3.75
CA LEU A 171 -22.15 9.81 3.39
C LEU A 171 -23.19 10.65 2.66
N ALA A 172 -23.29 11.91 3.09
CA ALA A 172 -24.09 12.94 2.43
C ALA A 172 -23.21 14.02 1.79
N ASN A 173 -23.70 14.66 0.73
CA ASN A 173 -23.05 15.84 0.18
C ASN A 173 -22.88 16.93 1.25
N GLY A 174 -21.68 17.47 1.38
CA GLY A 174 -21.31 18.45 2.40
C GLY A 174 -20.67 17.85 3.65
N ASP A 175 -20.73 16.55 3.87
CA ASP A 175 -20.04 15.91 4.98
C ASP A 175 -18.53 16.13 4.90
N LYS A 176 -17.89 16.17 6.06
CA LYS A 176 -16.45 16.24 6.17
C LYS A 176 -15.93 14.90 6.68
N ILE A 177 -15.02 14.32 5.94
CA ILE A 177 -14.36 13.08 6.31
C ILE A 177 -12.86 13.32 6.48
N LYS A 178 -12.25 12.55 7.34
CA LYS A 178 -10.82 12.52 7.53
C LYS A 178 -10.26 11.29 6.84
N VAL A 179 -9.23 11.49 6.01
CA VAL A 179 -8.42 10.42 5.43
C VAL A 179 -7.06 10.47 6.11
N TYR A 180 -6.56 9.31 6.56
CA TYR A 180 -5.34 9.24 7.35
C TYR A 180 -4.50 8.00 7.06
N LEU A 181 -3.21 8.08 7.41
CA LEU A 181 -2.26 6.99 7.43
C LEU A 181 -2.04 6.55 8.88
N ASP A 182 -1.83 5.26 9.09
CA ASP A 182 -1.54 4.73 10.42
C ASP A 182 -0.14 5.19 10.90
N LYS A 183 -0.10 6.01 11.94
CA LYS A 183 1.15 6.51 12.53
C LYS A 183 2.02 5.41 13.12
N SER A 184 1.46 4.26 13.47
CA SER A 184 2.24 3.12 13.96
C SER A 184 3.16 2.53 12.88
N MET A 185 2.89 2.83 11.60
CA MET A 185 3.70 2.43 10.45
C MET A 185 4.91 3.33 10.18
N ALA A 186 5.14 4.39 10.99
CA ALA A 186 6.22 5.34 10.77
C ALA A 186 7.60 4.67 10.65
N ASP A 187 7.93 3.74 11.55
CA ASP A 187 9.20 3.01 11.53
C ASP A 187 9.34 2.15 10.27
N SER A 188 8.23 1.55 9.82
CA SER A 188 8.19 0.75 8.59
C SER A 188 8.42 1.62 7.36
N TYR A 189 7.78 2.78 7.27
CA TYR A 189 7.99 3.72 6.16
C TYR A 189 9.44 4.24 6.13
N ALA A 190 9.96 4.66 7.29
CA ALA A 190 11.34 5.12 7.38
C ALA A 190 12.35 4.03 6.99
N ALA A 191 12.15 2.78 7.43
CA ALA A 191 13.06 1.68 7.15
C ALA A 191 13.00 1.20 5.70
N ASN A 192 11.81 1.13 5.09
CA ASN A 192 11.61 0.50 3.80
C ASN A 192 11.72 1.48 2.62
N ILE A 193 11.18 2.70 2.76
CA ILE A 193 11.17 3.70 1.69
C ILE A 193 12.03 4.93 1.98
N GLY A 194 12.59 5.03 3.19
CA GLY A 194 13.42 6.16 3.61
C GLY A 194 12.69 7.50 3.66
N LYS A 195 11.37 7.47 3.80
CA LYS A 195 10.53 8.66 3.79
C LYS A 195 9.48 8.58 4.89
N LEU A 196 9.09 9.75 5.41
CA LEU A 196 7.98 9.90 6.35
C LEU A 196 6.98 10.91 5.79
N PRO A 197 5.66 10.67 5.96
CA PRO A 197 4.65 11.65 5.57
C PRO A 197 4.82 12.97 6.32
N GLU A 198 4.77 14.10 5.60
CA GLU A 198 4.72 15.44 6.21
C GLU A 198 3.43 15.63 7.02
N LYS A 199 2.34 15.07 6.51
CA LYS A 199 1.03 15.06 7.16
C LYS A 199 0.52 13.63 7.20
N TRP A 200 -0.06 13.25 8.33
CA TRP A 200 -0.62 11.93 8.56
C TRP A 200 -2.11 11.85 8.32
N GLU A 201 -2.77 12.98 8.17
CA GLU A 201 -4.21 13.09 7.93
C GLU A 201 -4.53 14.31 7.08
N LYS A 202 -5.65 14.24 6.34
CA LYS A 202 -6.20 15.32 5.55
C LYS A 202 -7.73 15.23 5.53
N GLU A 203 -8.40 16.39 5.68
CA GLU A 203 -9.85 16.49 5.60
C GLU A 203 -10.30 16.64 4.14
N TYR A 204 -11.39 15.96 3.78
CA TYR A 204 -12.05 16.07 2.50
C TYR A 204 -13.55 16.34 2.71
N THR A 205 -14.12 17.14 1.82
CA THR A 205 -15.57 17.39 1.80
C THR A 205 -16.24 16.51 0.76
N VAL A 206 -17.24 15.76 1.17
CA VAL A 206 -18.04 14.90 0.30
C VAL A 206 -18.81 15.75 -0.69
N LYS A 207 -18.69 15.44 -1.98
CA LYS A 207 -19.39 16.15 -3.07
C LYS A 207 -19.58 15.26 -4.29
N GLY A 208 -20.58 15.62 -5.10
CA GLY A 208 -20.84 14.92 -6.36
C GLY A 208 -21.62 13.61 -6.21
N LEU A 209 -22.13 13.31 -5.02
CA LEU A 209 -23.12 12.25 -4.86
C LEU A 209 -24.43 12.64 -5.55
N TRP A 210 -25.06 11.68 -6.19
CA TRP A 210 -26.44 11.84 -6.63
C TRP A 210 -27.34 12.12 -5.43
N TYR A 211 -28.46 12.75 -5.64
CA TYR A 211 -29.46 12.94 -4.60
C TYR A 211 -30.87 12.90 -5.22
N TYR A 212 -31.81 12.48 -4.44
CA TYR A 212 -33.21 12.60 -4.82
C TYR A 212 -33.66 14.05 -4.61
N VAL A 213 -34.36 14.59 -5.59
CA VAL A 213 -34.96 15.91 -5.45
C VAL A 213 -36.00 15.89 -4.33
N THR A 214 -36.05 16.94 -3.52
CA THR A 214 -36.98 17.04 -2.39
C THR A 214 -38.17 17.97 -2.68
N SER A 215 -38.14 18.63 -3.85
CA SER A 215 -39.24 19.46 -4.35
C SER A 215 -39.35 19.31 -5.86
N ALA A 216 -40.54 19.35 -6.40
CA ALA A 216 -40.74 19.37 -7.85
C ALA A 216 -40.10 20.60 -8.51
N SER A 217 -39.96 21.70 -7.78
CA SER A 217 -39.23 22.90 -8.23
C SER A 217 -37.74 22.75 -8.40
N ASP A 218 -37.16 21.66 -7.89
CA ASP A 218 -35.73 21.33 -8.08
C ASP A 218 -35.46 20.59 -9.41
N ILE A 219 -36.55 20.20 -10.09
CA ILE A 219 -36.47 19.60 -11.46
C ILE A 219 -36.41 20.74 -12.46
N ASP A 220 -35.41 20.71 -13.33
CA ASP A 220 -35.30 21.73 -14.37
C ASP A 220 -36.51 21.70 -15.33
N ASP A 221 -36.79 22.86 -15.93
CA ASP A 221 -37.97 23.06 -16.78
C ASP A 221 -37.98 22.11 -17.98
N ASP A 222 -36.84 21.86 -18.58
CA ASP A 222 -36.74 20.98 -19.77
C ASP A 222 -37.06 19.52 -19.39
N THR A 223 -36.52 19.05 -18.27
CA THR A 223 -36.79 17.70 -17.71
C THR A 223 -38.27 17.57 -17.32
N MET A 224 -38.83 18.57 -16.65
CA MET A 224 -40.25 18.58 -16.29
C MET A 224 -41.16 18.56 -17.54
N GLN A 225 -40.80 19.30 -18.57
CA GLN A 225 -41.56 19.30 -19.83
C GLN A 225 -41.52 17.94 -20.54
N GLN A 226 -40.33 17.30 -20.61
CA GLN A 226 -40.22 15.95 -21.17
C GLN A 226 -41.06 14.92 -20.40
N MET A 227 -41.13 15.03 -19.06
CA MET A 227 -41.98 14.16 -18.21
C MET A 227 -43.47 14.36 -18.57
N LYS A 228 -43.91 15.61 -18.75
CA LYS A 228 -45.31 15.94 -19.14
C LYS A 228 -45.62 15.41 -20.55
N ASP A 229 -44.76 15.66 -21.51
CA ASP A 229 -44.93 15.20 -22.87
C ASP A 229 -45.07 13.68 -22.91
N ARG A 230 -44.24 12.97 -22.15
CA ARG A 230 -44.33 11.53 -22.09
C ARG A 230 -45.57 11.02 -21.40
N ALA A 231 -45.96 11.63 -20.30
CA ALA A 231 -47.20 11.26 -19.61
C ALA A 231 -48.43 11.46 -20.53
N GLU A 232 -48.49 12.55 -21.27
CA GLU A 232 -49.55 12.84 -22.25
C GLU A 232 -49.56 11.85 -23.39
N GLN A 233 -48.38 11.50 -23.94
CA GLN A 233 -48.24 10.48 -24.96
C GLN A 233 -48.75 9.11 -24.47
N GLU A 234 -48.28 8.63 -23.36
CA GLU A 234 -48.65 7.33 -22.75
C GLU A 234 -50.18 7.28 -22.53
N TYR A 235 -50.82 8.41 -22.10
CA TYR A 235 -52.25 8.46 -21.92
C TYR A 235 -53.00 8.40 -23.24
N ASN A 236 -52.53 9.12 -24.28
CA ASN A 236 -53.14 9.07 -25.61
C ASN A 236 -53.01 7.67 -26.23
N ASP A 237 -51.84 7.02 -26.11
CA ASP A 237 -51.62 5.65 -26.58
C ASP A 237 -52.58 4.65 -25.87
N HIS A 238 -52.85 4.88 -24.57
CA HIS A 238 -53.83 4.10 -23.83
C HIS A 238 -55.24 4.33 -24.37
N VAL A 239 -55.62 5.56 -24.65
CA VAL A 239 -56.93 5.90 -25.23
C VAL A 239 -57.12 5.20 -26.59
N GLU A 240 -56.11 5.27 -27.47
CA GLU A 240 -56.13 4.65 -28.80
C GLU A 240 -56.24 3.11 -28.75
N SER A 241 -55.58 2.50 -27.77
CA SER A 241 -55.52 1.03 -27.70
C SER A 241 -56.62 0.37 -26.88
N SER A 242 -57.26 1.11 -25.98
CA SER A 242 -58.11 0.49 -24.94
C SER A 242 -59.55 1.00 -24.96
N TRP A 243 -59.82 2.18 -25.53
CA TRP A 243 -61.18 2.76 -25.56
C TRP A 243 -61.97 2.23 -26.78
N VAL A 244 -63.28 2.21 -26.58
CA VAL A 244 -64.22 1.77 -27.65
C VAL A 244 -64.75 2.97 -28.43
N ASP A 245 -65.31 2.73 -29.62
CA ASP A 245 -65.79 3.77 -30.53
C ASP A 245 -66.82 4.76 -29.94
N SER A 246 -67.48 4.36 -28.84
CA SER A 246 -68.44 5.23 -28.09
C SER A 246 -67.75 6.18 -27.13
N GLU A 247 -66.43 6.05 -26.91
CA GLU A 247 -65.67 6.88 -26.00
C GLU A 247 -64.70 7.76 -26.78
N SER A 248 -64.54 9.01 -26.36
CA SER A 248 -63.58 9.93 -26.96
C SER A 248 -62.99 10.88 -25.92
N LEU A 249 -61.66 11.11 -26.06
CA LEU A 249 -60.97 12.10 -25.26
C LEU A 249 -61.20 13.49 -25.81
N GLU A 250 -61.87 14.38 -25.03
CA GLU A 250 -62.08 15.76 -25.43
C GLU A 250 -60.94 16.69 -25.03
N SER A 251 -60.36 16.49 -23.86
CA SER A 251 -59.18 17.24 -23.43
C SER A 251 -58.39 16.52 -22.34
N LEU A 252 -57.13 16.74 -22.36
CA LEU A 252 -56.16 16.36 -21.29
C LEU A 252 -55.44 17.65 -20.90
N THR A 253 -55.64 18.10 -19.64
CA THR A 253 -55.11 19.38 -19.19
C THR A 253 -54.29 19.19 -17.93
N TYR A 254 -53.02 19.57 -17.98
CA TYR A 254 -52.15 19.55 -16.79
C TYR A 254 -52.63 20.51 -15.72
N MET A 255 -52.76 20.03 -14.46
CA MET A 255 -53.29 20.78 -13.35
C MET A 255 -52.23 21.12 -12.28
N GLY A 256 -51.14 20.41 -12.30
CA GLY A 256 -50.06 20.57 -11.31
C GLY A 256 -49.34 19.28 -11.02
N ASP A 257 -48.42 19.36 -10.11
CA ASP A 257 -47.60 18.22 -9.68
C ASP A 257 -47.43 18.22 -8.17
N TYR A 258 -47.04 17.08 -7.60
CA TYR A 258 -46.51 16.98 -6.26
C TYR A 258 -45.55 15.83 -6.13
N LEU A 259 -44.58 16.00 -5.24
CA LEU A 259 -43.54 15.03 -4.96
C LEU A 259 -43.86 14.33 -3.62
N LEU A 260 -43.76 13.00 -3.63
CA LEU A 260 -43.88 12.20 -2.38
C LEU A 260 -42.52 11.65 -2.02
N GLU A 261 -42.12 11.87 -0.77
CA GLU A 261 -40.99 11.23 -0.17
C GLU A 261 -41.43 9.93 0.52
N PRO A 262 -40.81 8.78 0.27
CA PRO A 262 -41.19 7.56 0.95
C PRO A 262 -40.81 7.62 2.44
N VAL A 263 -41.72 7.17 3.30
CA VAL A 263 -41.43 7.03 4.76
C VAL A 263 -40.39 5.93 5.01
N VAL A 264 -40.33 4.94 4.14
CA VAL A 264 -39.39 3.81 4.18
C VAL A 264 -38.96 3.47 2.75
N GLY A 265 -37.65 3.32 2.55
CA GLY A 265 -37.09 3.02 1.23
C GLY A 265 -36.39 4.21 0.58
N ASN A 266 -35.92 4.02 -0.62
CA ASN A 266 -35.17 5.02 -1.39
C ASN A 266 -35.93 5.36 -2.67
N GLY A 267 -36.03 6.64 -2.97
CA GLY A 267 -36.60 7.16 -4.19
C GLY A 267 -37.87 7.93 -3.95
N ASN A 268 -37.95 9.12 -4.52
CA ASN A 268 -39.10 9.97 -4.46
C ASN A 268 -39.99 9.71 -5.66
N GLU A 269 -41.30 9.89 -5.51
CA GLU A 269 -42.25 9.69 -6.59
C GLU A 269 -42.85 11.04 -6.98
N LEU A 270 -42.73 11.41 -8.25
CA LEU A 270 -43.37 12.60 -8.80
C LEU A 270 -44.67 12.21 -9.43
N TYR A 271 -45.74 12.87 -8.98
CA TYR A 271 -47.09 12.74 -9.54
C TYR A 271 -47.40 13.95 -10.40
N LEU A 272 -47.74 13.73 -11.66
CA LEU A 272 -48.27 14.74 -12.57
C LEU A 272 -49.79 14.58 -12.62
N ILE A 273 -50.50 15.63 -12.31
CA ILE A 273 -51.98 15.62 -12.18
C ILE A 273 -52.57 16.23 -13.42
N TYR A 274 -53.52 15.50 -14.04
CA TYR A 274 -54.20 15.94 -15.23
C TYR A 274 -55.72 15.93 -15.00
N HIS A 275 -56.40 16.94 -15.51
CA HIS A 275 -57.83 16.94 -15.68
C HIS A 275 -58.14 16.34 -17.07
N VAL A 276 -58.95 15.28 -17.07
CA VAL A 276 -59.35 14.56 -18.26
C VAL A 276 -60.83 14.81 -18.53
N LYS A 277 -61.16 15.25 -19.70
CA LYS A 277 -62.53 15.36 -20.14
C LYS A 277 -62.81 14.34 -21.24
N VAL A 278 -63.78 13.47 -20.99
CA VAL A 278 -64.19 12.40 -21.88
C VAL A 278 -65.65 12.57 -22.32
N ARG A 279 -65.94 12.15 -23.50
CA ARG A 279 -67.31 12.04 -24.03
C ARG A 279 -67.62 10.57 -24.20
N ASN A 280 -68.75 10.14 -23.60
CA ASN A 280 -69.33 8.84 -23.84
C ASN A 280 -70.61 8.99 -24.65
N GLN A 281 -70.70 8.23 -25.74
CA GLN A 281 -71.93 8.17 -26.55
C GLN A 281 -72.63 6.85 -26.23
N TYR A 282 -73.85 6.93 -25.75
CA TYR A 282 -74.66 5.76 -25.54
C TYR A 282 -75.62 5.59 -26.67
N SER A 283 -75.70 4.41 -27.26
CA SER A 283 -76.69 4.09 -28.28
C SER A 283 -78.01 3.83 -27.58
N ASN A 284 -79.06 4.48 -28.03
CA ASN A 284 -80.41 4.18 -27.63
C ASN A 284 -80.94 2.96 -28.38
N ASP A 285 -82.03 2.36 -27.93
CA ASP A 285 -82.63 1.17 -28.54
C ASP A 285 -83.10 1.43 -30.01
N ASP A 286 -83.25 2.68 -30.41
CA ASP A 286 -83.61 3.09 -31.79
C ASP A 286 -82.40 3.38 -32.69
N GLY A 287 -81.15 3.12 -32.20
CA GLY A 287 -79.88 3.39 -32.92
C GLY A 287 -79.42 4.85 -32.91
N SER A 288 -80.05 5.72 -32.14
CA SER A 288 -79.59 7.10 -31.91
C SER A 288 -78.59 7.15 -30.79
N TYR A 289 -77.78 8.26 -30.71
CA TYR A 289 -76.82 8.49 -29.64
C TYR A 289 -77.16 9.72 -28.82
N ASP A 290 -77.09 9.61 -27.51
CA ASP A 290 -77.16 10.77 -26.63
C ASP A 290 -75.76 11.45 -26.56
N LYS A 291 -75.78 12.81 -26.48
CA LYS A 291 -74.55 13.62 -26.37
C LYS A 291 -74.19 13.92 -24.94
#